data_9b51fd9b4c8ab42c3a0ac9cac25eff5f
#
_entry.id   9b51fd9b4c8ab42c3a0ac9cac25eff5f
#
_cell.length_a   1.000
_cell.length_b   1.000
_cell.length_c   1.000
_cell.angle_alpha   90.00
_cell.angle_beta   90.00
_cell.angle_gamma   90.00
#
_symmetry.space_group_name_H-M   'P 1'
#
loop_
_entity.id
_entity.type
_entity.pdbx_description
1 polymer ?
#
loop_
_entity_poly.entity_id
_entity_poly.type
_entity_poly.pdbx_seq_one_letter_code
_entity_poly.pdbx_strand_id
1 'polypeptide(L)'
;MNKLTSKLRLFASLFATMLVLNGCAAALVDTEALKEEAAFLKEDATKIDARVDATLEQLYQTHPHTQDLSQRAAGILIMPLITEASFGFGGSYGRGALRAEGETIEYYSMASAGYGWQFGAQQYAHALFFMSSKALDDFRNSDGWTVGGDIDYAFQGEGESIRLDTTTLNAPVIAVVFGQAGLKFGVSLEGAKYTRILP
;
A
#
# COMPACT_ATOMS: atom_id res chain seq x y z
N MET A 1 41.70 4.32 -9.74
CA MET A 1 40.99 5.60 -9.90
C MET A 1 40.47 5.79 -11.33
N ASN A 2 39.89 4.79 -12.00
CA ASN A 2 39.47 4.91 -13.42
C ASN A 2 38.25 4.07 -13.81
N LYS A 3 37.39 3.64 -12.85
CA LYS A 3 36.14 2.88 -13.16
C LYS A 3 34.86 3.68 -12.91
N LEU A 4 34.95 4.86 -12.28
CA LEU A 4 33.76 5.68 -11.98
C LEU A 4 33.41 6.64 -13.14
N THR A 5 34.41 7.03 -13.94
CA THR A 5 34.22 7.96 -15.07
C THR A 5 33.62 7.31 -16.31
N SER A 6 33.72 5.98 -16.44
CA SER A 6 33.17 5.24 -17.57
C SER A 6 31.65 5.08 -17.51
N LYS A 7 31.09 4.92 -16.32
CA LYS A 7 29.63 4.78 -16.14
C LYS A 7 28.89 6.11 -16.27
N LEU A 8 29.53 7.23 -15.94
CA LEU A 8 28.91 8.54 -16.08
C LEU A 8 28.89 9.03 -17.55
N ARG A 9 29.77 8.51 -18.39
CA ARG A 9 29.78 8.83 -19.84
C ARG A 9 28.75 8.06 -20.64
N LEU A 10 28.29 6.92 -20.14
CA LEU A 10 27.23 6.12 -20.78
C LEU A 10 25.83 6.74 -20.61
N PHE A 11 25.60 7.44 -19.50
CA PHE A 11 24.32 8.14 -19.25
C PHE A 11 24.22 9.50 -19.98
N ALA A 12 25.32 10.14 -20.29
CA ALA A 12 25.35 11.43 -21.01
C ALA A 12 25.22 11.27 -22.54
N SER A 13 25.53 10.10 -23.09
CA SER A 13 25.46 9.83 -24.53
C SER A 13 24.05 9.52 -25.04
N LEU A 14 23.10 9.19 -24.14
CA LEU A 14 21.71 8.86 -24.54
C LEU A 14 20.80 10.09 -24.64
N PHE A 15 21.27 11.29 -24.24
CA PHE A 15 20.44 12.50 -24.22
C PHE A 15 20.75 13.50 -25.35
N ALA A 16 21.74 13.22 -26.20
CA ALA A 16 22.25 14.19 -27.18
C ALA A 16 21.93 13.88 -28.65
N THR A 17 21.09 12.90 -28.97
CA THR A 17 20.73 12.56 -30.36
C THR A 17 19.25 12.75 -30.69
N MET A 18 18.58 13.67 -30.03
CA MET A 18 17.14 13.94 -30.28
C MET A 18 16.89 15.42 -30.63
N LEU A 19 17.60 15.91 -31.66
CA LEU A 19 17.19 17.15 -32.36
C LEU A 19 17.56 17.03 -33.82
N VAL A 20 16.58 17.31 -34.67
CA VAL A 20 16.57 17.48 -36.13
C VAL A 20 16.15 16.22 -36.89
N LEU A 21 14.85 16.15 -37.19
CA LEU A 21 14.30 16.07 -38.56
C LEU A 21 12.77 16.07 -38.48
N ASN A 22 12.16 17.17 -38.92
CA ASN A 22 10.72 17.24 -39.24
C ASN A 22 10.41 16.24 -40.38
N GLY A 23 9.65 15.23 -40.08
CA GLY A 23 9.11 14.27 -41.02
C GLY A 23 8.38 13.21 -40.23
N CYS A 24 7.14 12.89 -40.57
CA CYS A 24 6.27 11.89 -39.95
C CYS A 24 7.03 10.60 -39.62
N ALA A 25 7.72 10.58 -38.50
CA ALA A 25 8.13 9.35 -37.85
C ALA A 25 6.95 8.97 -36.94
N ALA A 26 6.10 8.05 -37.39
CA ALA A 26 5.36 7.22 -36.45
C ALA A 26 6.42 6.72 -35.46
N ALA A 27 6.30 7.16 -34.20
CA ALA A 27 7.15 6.66 -33.14
C ALA A 27 6.97 5.16 -33.16
N LEU A 28 7.99 4.43 -33.58
CA LEU A 28 8.04 2.98 -33.46
C LEU A 28 8.08 2.74 -31.95
N VAL A 29 6.90 2.60 -31.38
CA VAL A 29 6.78 2.15 -29.99
C VAL A 29 7.41 0.78 -29.97
N ASP A 30 8.51 0.62 -29.24
CA ASP A 30 9.19 -0.65 -29.10
C ASP A 30 8.25 -1.64 -28.43
N THR A 31 7.60 -2.47 -29.23
CA THR A 31 6.60 -3.43 -28.73
C THR A 31 7.23 -4.48 -27.82
N GLU A 32 8.51 -4.76 -27.94
CA GLU A 32 9.21 -5.70 -27.06
C GLU A 32 9.47 -5.06 -25.68
N ALA A 33 9.90 -3.80 -25.65
CA ALA A 33 10.06 -3.05 -24.37
C ALA A 33 8.73 -2.94 -23.63
N LEU A 34 7.61 -2.68 -24.32
CA LEU A 34 6.28 -2.66 -23.72
C LEU A 34 5.84 -4.02 -23.19
N LYS A 35 6.18 -5.10 -23.89
CA LYS A 35 5.88 -6.45 -23.41
C LYS A 35 6.71 -6.82 -22.17
N GLU A 36 7.98 -6.44 -22.15
CA GLU A 36 8.86 -6.66 -21.00
C GLU A 36 8.38 -5.86 -19.77
N GLU A 37 8.02 -4.59 -19.95
CA GLU A 37 7.42 -3.78 -18.90
C GLU A 37 6.10 -4.36 -18.39
N ALA A 38 5.20 -4.75 -19.28
CA ALA A 38 3.94 -5.39 -18.92
C ALA A 38 4.15 -6.73 -18.19
N ALA A 39 5.16 -7.51 -18.56
CA ALA A 39 5.51 -8.75 -17.87
C ALA A 39 6.04 -8.49 -16.46
N PHE A 40 6.88 -7.46 -16.30
CA PHE A 40 7.40 -7.05 -14.99
C PHE A 40 6.28 -6.58 -14.05
N LEU A 41 5.38 -5.70 -14.53
CA LEU A 41 4.24 -5.23 -13.77
C LEU A 41 3.33 -6.40 -13.34
N LYS A 42 3.08 -7.34 -14.24
CA LYS A 42 2.29 -8.54 -13.93
C LYS A 42 2.96 -9.42 -12.87
N GLU A 43 4.28 -9.58 -12.90
CA GLU A 43 5.02 -10.34 -11.90
C GLU A 43 4.96 -9.67 -10.53
N ASP A 44 5.10 -8.35 -10.47
CA ASP A 44 5.02 -7.60 -9.20
C ASP A 44 3.60 -7.65 -8.63
N ALA A 45 2.56 -7.49 -9.46
CA ALA A 45 1.16 -7.68 -9.09
C ALA A 45 0.92 -9.06 -8.47
N THR A 46 1.38 -10.12 -9.12
CA THR A 46 1.21 -11.50 -8.64
C THR A 46 1.88 -11.70 -7.27
N LYS A 47 3.03 -11.09 -7.04
CA LYS A 47 3.72 -11.14 -5.73
C LYS A 47 2.94 -10.42 -4.64
N ILE A 48 2.35 -9.26 -4.96
CA ILE A 48 1.50 -8.52 -4.02
C ILE A 48 0.27 -9.35 -3.69
N ASP A 49 -0.42 -9.90 -4.69
CA ASP A 49 -1.64 -10.70 -4.51
C ASP A 49 -1.39 -11.93 -3.64
N ALA A 50 -0.33 -12.68 -3.90
CA ALA A 50 0.02 -13.86 -3.10
C ALA A 50 0.26 -13.51 -1.62
N ARG A 51 0.88 -12.36 -1.34
CA ARG A 51 1.08 -11.87 0.03
C ARG A 51 -0.25 -11.43 0.66
N VAL A 52 -1.10 -10.77 -0.09
CA VAL A 52 -2.43 -10.34 0.33
C VAL A 52 -3.27 -11.55 0.73
N ASP A 53 -3.28 -12.60 -0.09
CA ASP A 53 -4.02 -13.84 0.18
C ASP A 53 -3.54 -14.51 1.48
N ALA A 54 -2.23 -14.69 1.62
CA ALA A 54 -1.65 -15.28 2.83
C ALA A 54 -1.94 -14.43 4.08
N THR A 55 -1.93 -13.10 3.94
CA THR A 55 -2.19 -12.17 5.04
C THR A 55 -3.66 -12.18 5.44
N LEU A 56 -4.60 -12.25 4.49
CA LEU A 56 -6.02 -12.41 4.77
C LEU A 56 -6.31 -13.74 5.49
N GLU A 57 -5.70 -14.82 5.04
CA GLU A 57 -5.83 -16.11 5.72
C GLU A 57 -5.32 -16.05 7.15
N GLN A 58 -4.15 -15.45 7.39
CA GLN A 58 -3.61 -15.22 8.72
C GLN A 58 -4.56 -14.37 9.57
N LEU A 59 -5.12 -13.28 9.02
CA LEU A 59 -6.05 -12.41 9.71
C LEU A 59 -7.30 -13.19 10.18
N TYR A 60 -7.89 -14.01 9.33
CA TYR A 60 -9.07 -14.81 9.66
C TYR A 60 -8.78 -15.90 10.68
N GLN A 61 -7.57 -16.47 10.65
CA GLN A 61 -7.15 -17.46 11.65
C GLN A 61 -6.90 -16.84 13.03
N THR A 62 -6.28 -15.67 13.08
CA THR A 62 -5.94 -14.98 14.34
C THR A 62 -7.09 -14.14 14.90
N HIS A 63 -7.94 -13.63 14.02
CA HIS A 63 -9.09 -12.77 14.35
C HIS A 63 -10.34 -13.20 13.58
N PRO A 64 -10.98 -14.34 13.96
CA PRO A 64 -12.06 -14.97 13.17
C PRO A 64 -13.26 -14.06 12.85
N HIS A 65 -13.59 -13.12 13.74
CA HIS A 65 -14.71 -12.17 13.51
C HIS A 65 -14.41 -11.12 12.42
N THR A 66 -13.17 -10.99 11.95
CA THR A 66 -12.85 -10.16 10.79
C THR A 66 -13.40 -10.76 9.49
N GLN A 67 -13.70 -12.05 9.49
CA GLN A 67 -14.39 -12.70 8.36
C GLN A 67 -15.82 -12.16 8.19
N ASP A 68 -16.53 -11.91 9.28
CA ASP A 68 -17.88 -11.30 9.23
C ASP A 68 -17.78 -9.84 8.73
N LEU A 69 -16.72 -9.09 9.11
CA LEU A 69 -16.45 -7.76 8.57
C LEU A 69 -16.22 -7.80 7.07
N SER A 70 -15.43 -8.77 6.60
CA SER A 70 -15.14 -8.96 5.18
C SER A 70 -16.39 -9.20 4.35
N GLN A 71 -17.32 -9.99 4.85
CA GLN A 71 -18.58 -10.29 4.14
C GLN A 71 -19.51 -9.09 4.04
N ARG A 72 -19.36 -8.12 4.94
CA ARG A 72 -20.20 -6.91 5.02
C ARG A 72 -19.56 -5.69 4.38
N ALA A 73 -18.25 -5.71 4.18
CA ALA A 73 -17.50 -4.61 3.58
C ALA A 73 -17.75 -4.51 2.08
N ALA A 74 -17.87 -3.30 1.56
CA ALA A 74 -17.90 -3.04 0.12
C ALA A 74 -16.53 -3.28 -0.55
N GLY A 75 -15.45 -3.20 0.23
CA GLY A 75 -14.10 -3.51 -0.19
C GLY A 75 -13.14 -3.56 0.99
N ILE A 76 -11.98 -4.16 0.78
CA ILE A 76 -10.95 -4.34 1.80
C ILE A 76 -9.61 -3.98 1.19
N LEU A 77 -8.91 -3.00 1.77
CA LEU A 77 -7.51 -2.75 1.46
C LEU A 77 -6.64 -3.54 2.43
N ILE A 78 -5.80 -4.41 1.90
CA ILE A 78 -4.87 -5.21 2.69
C ILE A 78 -3.44 -4.74 2.40
N MET A 79 -2.71 -4.40 3.46
CA MET A 79 -1.30 -4.08 3.44
C MET A 79 -0.53 -5.19 4.15
N PRO A 80 0.01 -6.16 3.41
CA PRO A 80 0.57 -7.39 3.98
C PRO A 80 1.82 -7.16 4.82
N LEU A 81 2.59 -6.15 4.47
CA LEU A 81 3.84 -5.83 5.16
C LEU A 81 4.08 -4.33 5.12
N ILE A 82 3.99 -3.71 6.28
CA ILE A 82 4.47 -2.37 6.52
C ILE A 82 5.77 -2.46 7.31
N THR A 83 6.78 -1.79 6.82
CA THR A 83 8.04 -1.60 7.56
C THR A 83 8.07 -0.18 8.09
N GLU A 84 8.21 -0.05 9.39
CA GLU A 84 8.35 1.22 10.07
C GLU A 84 9.71 1.29 10.75
N ALA A 85 10.40 2.41 10.59
CA ALA A 85 11.65 2.69 11.28
C ALA A 85 11.66 4.14 11.76
N SER A 86 12.18 4.37 12.97
CA SER A 86 12.29 5.69 13.57
C SER A 86 13.58 5.86 14.35
N PHE A 87 14.21 7.03 14.18
CA PHE A 87 15.39 7.48 14.90
C PHE A 87 15.33 9.01 15.02
N GLY A 88 14.45 9.51 15.91
CA GLY A 88 14.13 10.93 16.02
C GLY A 88 13.17 11.41 14.93
N PHE A 89 13.40 11.02 13.69
CA PHE A 89 12.47 11.05 12.58
C PHE A 89 12.12 9.61 12.24
N GLY A 90 10.86 9.37 11.86
CA GLY A 90 10.39 8.05 11.51
C GLY A 90 9.57 8.07 10.25
N GLY A 91 9.46 6.91 9.63
CA GLY A 91 8.58 6.71 8.50
C GLY A 91 8.17 5.26 8.39
N SER A 92 7.05 5.03 7.74
CA SER A 92 6.59 3.71 7.37
C SER A 92 6.29 3.64 5.88
N TYR A 93 6.46 2.45 5.33
CA TYR A 93 6.17 2.17 3.93
C TYR A 93 5.72 0.72 3.74
N GLY A 94 4.78 0.53 2.84
CA GLY A 94 4.35 -0.76 2.36
C GLY A 94 3.52 -0.67 1.10
N ARG A 95 3.26 -1.84 0.50
CA ARG A 95 2.40 -1.99 -0.66
C ARG A 95 1.36 -3.07 -0.40
N GLY A 96 0.20 -2.91 -1.01
CA GLY A 96 -0.90 -3.86 -0.86
C GLY A 96 -1.92 -3.74 -1.98
N ALA A 97 -3.03 -4.45 -1.81
CA ALA A 97 -4.09 -4.50 -2.80
C ALA A 97 -5.46 -4.22 -2.17
N LEU A 98 -6.30 -3.54 -2.94
CA LEU A 98 -7.70 -3.34 -2.67
C LEU A 98 -8.50 -4.47 -3.31
N ARG A 99 -9.24 -5.21 -2.48
CA ARG A 99 -10.14 -6.29 -2.87
C ARG A 99 -11.59 -5.84 -2.80
N ALA A 100 -12.35 -6.16 -3.83
CA ALA A 100 -13.81 -6.07 -3.80
C ALA A 100 -14.37 -7.34 -4.45
N GLU A 101 -15.44 -7.89 -3.89
CA GLU A 101 -16.08 -9.14 -4.37
C GLU A 101 -15.10 -10.32 -4.51
N GLY A 102 -14.03 -10.33 -3.70
CA GLY A 102 -13.01 -11.37 -3.70
C GLY A 102 -11.88 -11.18 -4.72
N GLU A 103 -11.95 -10.16 -5.58
CA GLU A 103 -10.94 -9.89 -6.61
C GLU A 103 -10.12 -8.64 -6.30
N THR A 104 -8.87 -8.60 -6.75
CA THR A 104 -8.04 -7.40 -6.71
C THR A 104 -8.52 -6.42 -7.78
N ILE A 105 -8.90 -5.21 -7.36
CA ILE A 105 -9.35 -4.15 -8.25
C ILE A 105 -8.31 -3.05 -8.45
N GLU A 106 -7.48 -2.79 -7.46
CA GLU A 106 -6.43 -1.75 -7.50
C GLU A 106 -5.29 -2.09 -6.53
N TYR A 107 -4.11 -1.49 -6.77
CA TYR A 107 -2.96 -1.61 -5.90
C TYR A 107 -2.61 -0.26 -5.28
N TYR A 108 -2.11 -0.29 -4.05
CA TYR A 108 -1.80 0.91 -3.28
C TYR A 108 -0.44 0.80 -2.60
N SER A 109 0.24 1.92 -2.50
CA SER A 109 1.32 2.12 -1.52
C SER A 109 0.80 2.92 -0.35
N MET A 110 1.31 2.62 0.82
CA MET A 110 1.11 3.42 2.03
C MET A 110 2.46 3.99 2.45
N ALA A 111 2.47 5.26 2.79
CA ALA A 111 3.61 5.93 3.37
C ALA A 111 3.15 6.83 4.53
N SER A 112 3.92 6.86 5.60
CA SER A 112 3.78 7.86 6.66
C SER A 112 5.13 8.45 7.02
N ALA A 113 5.13 9.67 7.54
CA ALA A 113 6.30 10.31 8.11
C ALA A 113 5.89 10.95 9.43
N GLY A 114 6.73 10.82 10.45
CA GLY A 114 6.48 11.37 11.76
C GLY A 114 7.76 11.82 12.44
N TYR A 115 7.60 12.71 13.40
CA TYR A 115 8.65 13.13 14.31
C TYR A 115 8.31 12.64 15.72
N GLY A 116 9.26 11.99 16.36
CA GLY A 116 9.07 11.53 17.74
C GLY A 116 10.34 10.97 18.35
N TRP A 117 10.40 10.97 19.67
CA TRP A 117 11.51 10.43 20.45
C TRP A 117 11.53 8.89 20.52
N GLN A 118 10.83 8.23 19.60
CA GLN A 118 10.76 6.79 19.57
C GLN A 118 11.89 6.25 18.69
N PHE A 119 12.62 5.28 19.23
CA PHE A 119 13.71 4.60 18.53
C PHE A 119 13.31 3.14 18.29
N GLY A 120 13.47 2.67 17.09
CA GLY A 120 13.24 1.27 16.78
C GLY A 120 12.75 1.02 15.36
N ALA A 121 12.60 -0.24 15.05
CA ALA A 121 11.99 -0.72 13.83
C ALA A 121 10.95 -1.78 14.16
N GLN A 122 9.87 -1.80 13.41
CA GLN A 122 8.83 -2.81 13.49
C GLN A 122 8.26 -3.13 12.13
N GLN A 123 7.66 -4.30 12.03
CA GLN A 123 6.86 -4.70 10.88
C GLN A 123 5.47 -5.09 11.37
N TYR A 124 4.47 -4.81 10.56
CA TYR A 124 3.08 -5.16 10.84
C TYR A 124 2.29 -5.27 9.55
N ALA A 125 1.15 -5.90 9.63
CA ALA A 125 0.12 -5.88 8.60
C ALA A 125 -1.08 -5.07 9.07
N HIS A 126 -1.85 -4.51 8.14
CA HIS A 126 -3.16 -3.98 8.46
C HIS A 126 -4.16 -4.20 7.32
N ALA A 127 -5.43 -4.21 7.69
CA ALA A 127 -6.56 -4.23 6.78
C ALA A 127 -7.50 -3.05 7.07
N LEU A 128 -7.96 -2.37 6.02
CA LEU A 128 -9.02 -1.35 6.09
C LEU A 128 -10.27 -1.94 5.45
N PHE A 129 -11.32 -2.09 6.25
CA PHE A 129 -12.63 -2.55 5.80
C PHE A 129 -13.51 -1.34 5.50
N PHE A 130 -13.86 -1.12 4.25
CA PHE A 130 -14.78 -0.06 3.83
C PHE A 130 -16.22 -0.56 3.99
N MET A 131 -16.92 -0.10 5.02
CA MET A 131 -18.22 -0.64 5.42
C MET A 131 -19.38 -0.13 4.55
N SER A 132 -19.11 0.74 3.58
CA SER A 132 -20.09 1.23 2.61
C SER A 132 -19.44 1.49 1.26
N SER A 133 -20.24 1.39 0.18
CA SER A 133 -19.80 1.76 -1.18
C SER A 133 -19.34 3.22 -1.24
N LYS A 134 -20.00 4.12 -0.51
CA LYS A 134 -19.59 5.52 -0.45
C LYS A 134 -18.17 5.67 0.13
N ALA A 135 -17.84 5.00 1.22
CA ALA A 135 -16.51 5.06 1.83
C ALA A 135 -15.44 4.49 0.88
N LEU A 136 -15.76 3.41 0.18
CA LEU A 136 -14.89 2.82 -0.84
C LEU A 136 -14.67 3.77 -2.02
N ASP A 137 -15.73 4.40 -2.52
CA ASP A 137 -15.66 5.34 -3.65
C ASP A 137 -14.89 6.61 -3.25
N ASP A 138 -15.12 7.16 -2.06
CA ASP A 138 -14.36 8.31 -1.54
C ASP A 138 -12.87 8.00 -1.46
N PHE A 139 -12.51 6.79 -0.99
CA PHE A 139 -11.13 6.32 -0.96
C PHE A 139 -10.52 6.23 -2.36
N ARG A 140 -11.20 5.59 -3.31
CA ARG A 140 -10.71 5.35 -4.66
C ARG A 140 -10.57 6.62 -5.50
N ASN A 141 -11.43 7.62 -5.27
CA ASN A 141 -11.45 8.86 -6.01
C ASN A 141 -10.56 9.96 -5.40
N SER A 142 -9.91 9.70 -4.27
CA SER A 142 -8.97 10.65 -3.66
C SER A 142 -7.59 10.59 -4.32
N ASP A 143 -6.96 11.76 -4.50
CA ASP A 143 -5.55 11.88 -4.96
C ASP A 143 -4.55 11.62 -3.83
N GLY A 144 -4.79 10.59 -3.04
CA GLY A 144 -4.00 10.24 -1.86
C GLY A 144 -4.79 10.41 -0.57
N TRP A 145 -5.47 9.35 -0.18
CA TRP A 145 -6.32 9.29 0.99
C TRP A 145 -5.49 9.22 2.28
N THR A 146 -5.91 9.98 3.30
CA THR A 146 -5.20 10.07 4.58
C THR A 146 -6.10 9.63 5.73
N VAL A 147 -5.63 8.68 6.52
CA VAL A 147 -6.35 8.21 7.71
C VAL A 147 -6.44 9.31 8.76
N GLY A 148 -7.62 9.53 9.31
CA GLY A 148 -7.90 10.56 10.32
C GLY A 148 -8.05 11.98 9.75
N GLY A 149 -7.69 12.21 8.47
CA GLY A 149 -7.88 13.48 7.78
C GLY A 149 -9.12 13.50 6.89
N ASP A 150 -9.32 12.41 6.15
CA ASP A 150 -10.37 12.35 5.12
C ASP A 150 -11.64 11.62 5.61
N ILE A 151 -11.51 10.71 6.59
CA ILE A 151 -12.66 9.96 7.11
C ILE A 151 -12.40 9.47 8.54
N ASP A 152 -13.46 9.40 9.35
CA ASP A 152 -13.45 8.75 10.65
C ASP A 152 -13.29 7.24 10.51
N TYR A 153 -12.45 6.64 11.36
CA TYR A 153 -12.22 5.20 11.37
C TYR A 153 -12.23 4.65 12.80
N ALA A 154 -12.64 3.39 12.92
CA ALA A 154 -12.44 2.64 14.16
C ALA A 154 -11.13 1.85 14.05
N PHE A 155 -10.26 1.97 15.05
CA PHE A 155 -8.97 1.31 15.09
C PHE A 155 -8.99 0.11 16.03
N GLN A 156 -8.34 -0.97 15.62
CA GLN A 156 -8.12 -2.14 16.46
C GLN A 156 -6.67 -2.62 16.32
N GLY A 157 -5.95 -2.54 17.44
CA GLY A 157 -4.58 -3.02 17.55
C GLY A 157 -4.48 -4.47 18.05
N GLU A 158 -3.30 -5.03 17.93
CA GLU A 158 -2.97 -6.35 18.46
C GLU A 158 -3.05 -6.35 19.99
N GLY A 159 -3.73 -7.36 20.56
CA GLY A 159 -3.93 -7.49 22.01
C GLY A 159 -5.25 -6.92 22.55
N GLU A 160 -5.98 -6.12 21.77
CA GLU A 160 -7.34 -5.77 22.09
C GLU A 160 -8.29 -6.81 21.50
N SER A 161 -9.17 -7.37 22.36
CA SER A 161 -10.29 -8.15 21.83
C SER A 161 -11.13 -7.22 20.97
N ILE A 162 -11.32 -7.56 19.69
CA ILE A 162 -12.16 -6.79 18.77
C ILE A 162 -13.54 -6.66 19.42
N ARG A 163 -13.79 -5.52 20.07
CA ARG A 163 -15.11 -5.17 20.56
C ARG A 163 -15.85 -4.55 19.39
N LEU A 164 -16.66 -5.35 18.73
CA LEU A 164 -17.65 -4.85 17.79
C LEU A 164 -18.75 -4.14 18.59
N ASP A 165 -18.42 -3.03 19.23
CA ASP A 165 -19.43 -2.17 19.83
C ASP A 165 -20.18 -1.40 18.74
N THR A 166 -21.29 -0.78 19.13
CA THR A 166 -22.17 -0.07 18.18
C THR A 166 -21.43 1.08 17.49
N THR A 167 -20.42 1.66 18.10
CA THR A 167 -19.62 2.75 17.55
C THR A 167 -18.69 2.24 16.46
N THR A 168 -17.99 1.14 16.70
CA THR A 168 -17.11 0.49 15.71
C THR A 168 -17.89 0.02 14.50
N LEU A 169 -19.08 -0.59 14.72
CA LEU A 169 -19.91 -1.10 13.63
C LEU A 169 -20.54 -0.01 12.75
N ASN A 170 -20.64 1.22 13.25
CA ASN A 170 -21.15 2.37 12.50
C ASN A 170 -20.06 3.20 11.83
N ALA A 171 -18.78 2.89 12.08
CA ALA A 171 -17.68 3.58 11.42
C ALA A 171 -17.68 3.27 9.92
N PRO A 172 -17.48 4.27 9.05
CA PRO A 172 -17.45 4.06 7.60
C PRO A 172 -16.23 3.23 7.17
N VAL A 173 -15.15 3.25 7.96
CA VAL A 173 -13.94 2.43 7.78
C VAL A 173 -13.54 1.81 9.11
N ILE A 174 -13.22 0.53 9.10
CA ILE A 174 -12.66 -0.19 10.25
C ILE A 174 -11.24 -0.62 9.92
N ALA A 175 -10.28 -0.16 10.71
CA ALA A 175 -8.87 -0.50 10.56
C ALA A 175 -8.47 -1.57 11.58
N VAL A 176 -7.89 -2.67 11.11
CA VAL A 176 -7.36 -3.76 11.94
C VAL A 176 -5.87 -3.89 11.69
N VAL A 177 -5.05 -3.77 12.75
CA VAL A 177 -3.60 -3.96 12.71
C VAL A 177 -3.25 -5.27 13.41
N PHE A 178 -2.39 -6.06 12.80
CA PHE A 178 -2.04 -7.40 13.30
C PHE A 178 -0.64 -7.82 12.83
N GLY A 179 -0.13 -8.93 13.37
CA GLY A 179 1.16 -9.50 12.97
C GLY A 179 2.35 -8.60 13.31
N GLN A 180 2.30 -7.89 14.43
CA GLN A 180 3.36 -6.98 14.84
C GLN A 180 4.61 -7.75 15.26
N ALA A 181 5.77 -7.35 14.70
CA ALA A 181 7.07 -7.88 15.04
C ALA A 181 8.11 -6.75 15.07
N GLY A 182 8.97 -6.73 16.09
CA GLY A 182 10.05 -5.75 16.23
C GLY A 182 10.25 -5.24 17.65
N LEU A 183 11.03 -4.19 17.78
CA LEU A 183 11.39 -3.58 19.08
C LEU A 183 10.48 -2.40 19.48
N LYS A 184 9.54 -2.02 18.64
CA LYS A 184 8.59 -0.95 18.88
C LYS A 184 7.21 -1.54 19.06
N PHE A 185 6.47 -1.06 20.05
CA PHE A 185 5.09 -1.47 20.32
C PHE A 185 4.14 -0.30 20.08
N GLY A 186 2.97 -0.61 19.55
CA GLY A 186 1.94 0.37 19.23
C GLY A 186 2.09 0.93 17.82
N VAL A 187 1.00 0.86 17.07
CA VAL A 187 0.87 1.37 15.71
C VAL A 187 -0.21 2.44 15.71
N SER A 188 0.06 3.56 15.06
CA SER A 188 -0.95 4.54 14.68
C SER A 188 -0.98 4.63 13.17
N LEU A 189 -2.17 4.61 12.60
CA LEU A 189 -2.39 4.85 11.18
C LEU A 189 -2.67 6.31 10.87
N GLU A 190 -2.78 7.16 11.90
CA GLU A 190 -3.02 8.60 11.73
C GLU A 190 -1.92 9.25 10.91
N GLY A 191 -2.29 10.00 9.87
CA GLY A 191 -1.37 10.60 8.93
C GLY A 191 -0.76 9.65 7.89
N ALA A 192 -1.15 8.38 7.88
CA ALA A 192 -0.78 7.45 6.82
C ALA A 192 -1.48 7.85 5.51
N LYS A 193 -0.69 8.08 4.47
CA LYS A 193 -1.18 8.42 3.13
C LYS A 193 -1.15 7.20 2.23
N TYR A 194 -2.28 6.92 1.61
CA TYR A 194 -2.43 5.84 0.63
C TYR A 194 -2.49 6.42 -0.78
N THR A 195 -1.68 5.89 -1.67
CA THR A 195 -1.62 6.35 -3.06
C THR A 195 -1.74 5.16 -3.99
N ARG A 196 -2.61 5.26 -5.00
CA ARG A 196 -2.76 4.22 -6.02
C ARG A 196 -1.45 4.09 -6.81
N ILE A 197 -1.06 2.85 -7.08
CA ILE A 197 0.13 2.51 -7.85
C ILE A 197 -0.20 1.54 -8.98
N LEU A 198 0.66 1.52 -9.99
CA LEU A 198 0.78 0.40 -10.92
C LEU A 198 1.84 -0.55 -10.32
N PRO A 199 1.50 -1.83 -10.09
CA PRO A 199 2.42 -2.78 -9.49
C PRO A 199 3.57 -3.15 -10.40
#